data_6993d2aa75d019ec616a0f01da1317a3
#
_entry.id   6993d2aa75d019ec616a0f01da1317a3
#
_cell.length_a   1.000
_cell.length_b   1.000
_cell.length_c   1.000
_cell.angle_alpha   90.00
_cell.angle_beta   90.00
_cell.angle_gamma   90.00
#
_symmetry.space_group_name_H-M   'P 1'
#
loop_
_entity.id
_entity.type
_entity.pdbx_description
1 polymer ?
#
loop_
_entity_poly.entity_id
_entity_poly.type
_entity_poly.pdbx_seq_one_letter_code
_entity_poly.pdbx_strand_id
1 'polypeptide(L)'
;MAGSGGGIGAVLRDMGSSLGELLGGGKLGQAEEVSTGVLFGLLGALARADSIVTSHETGLVNGLLDELKLSTRGRELALTAFDRGRRNELNLADELDRLFTVHARGSEQAARLFDSLVRLAVADGRIRPREREFLNELTLRLGYDPGLLEDKLKRYGST
;
A
#
# COMPACT_ATOMS: atom_id res chain seq x y z
N MET A 1 -4.42 25.56 10.03
CA MET A 1 -4.72 25.09 9.83
C MET A 1 -4.39 24.17 9.67
N ALA A 2 -4.43 23.94 9.93
CA ALA A 2 -4.49 22.84 9.81
C ALA A 2 -4.16 22.21 8.64
N GLY A 3 -3.65 22.80 7.81
CA GLY A 3 -3.36 22.21 6.54
C GLY A 3 -2.49 20.97 6.63
N SER A 4 -1.51 21.01 7.51
CA SER A 4 -0.55 19.90 7.57
C SER A 4 -1.19 18.63 8.11
N GLY A 5 -2.01 18.76 9.15
CA GLY A 5 -2.69 17.59 9.68
C GLY A 5 -3.65 17.02 8.67
N GLY A 6 -4.29 17.90 7.88
CA GLY A 6 -5.22 17.47 6.88
C GLY A 6 -4.60 16.66 5.78
N GLY A 7 -3.30 16.88 5.50
CA GLY A 7 -2.65 16.17 4.41
C GLY A 7 -2.70 14.66 4.57
N ILE A 8 -2.18 14.16 5.67
CA ILE A 8 -2.16 12.71 5.90
C ILE A 8 -3.57 12.19 6.18
N GLY A 9 -4.33 12.91 6.99
CA GLY A 9 -5.70 12.50 7.30
C GLY A 9 -6.56 12.39 6.07
N ALA A 10 -6.42 13.36 5.16
CA ALA A 10 -7.18 13.34 3.91
C ALA A 10 -6.76 12.16 3.03
N VAL A 11 -5.45 11.91 2.93
CA VAL A 11 -4.94 10.78 2.16
C VAL A 11 -5.49 9.47 2.71
N LEU A 12 -5.46 9.30 4.03
CA LEU A 12 -5.95 8.06 4.65
C LEU A 12 -7.45 7.88 4.41
N ARG A 13 -8.23 8.96 4.47
CA ARG A 13 -9.66 8.85 4.20
C ARG A 13 -9.92 8.47 2.75
N ASP A 14 -9.20 9.08 1.82
CA ASP A 14 -9.32 8.72 0.41
C ASP A 14 -8.95 7.27 0.18
N MET A 15 -7.87 6.81 0.82
CA MET A 15 -7.42 5.44 0.69
C MET A 15 -8.46 4.49 1.27
N GLY A 16 -9.04 4.84 2.42
CA GLY A 16 -10.10 4.04 3.02
C GLY A 16 -11.26 3.86 2.07
N SER A 17 -11.70 4.94 1.42
CA SER A 17 -12.76 4.86 0.43
C SER A 17 -12.36 4.05 -0.78
N SER A 18 -11.15 4.31 -1.30
CA SER A 18 -10.68 3.64 -2.50
C SER A 18 -10.45 2.16 -2.28
N LEU A 19 -9.89 1.80 -1.13
CA LEU A 19 -9.54 0.41 -0.83
C LEU A 19 -10.66 -0.37 -0.16
N GLY A 20 -11.68 0.32 0.37
CA GLY A 20 -12.73 -0.34 1.12
C GLY A 20 -13.38 -1.47 0.34
N GLU A 21 -13.73 -1.21 -0.91
CA GLU A 21 -14.32 -2.24 -1.75
C GLU A 21 -13.34 -3.36 -2.06
N LEU A 22 -12.09 -2.98 -2.36
CA LEU A 22 -11.06 -3.96 -2.68
C LEU A 22 -10.81 -4.92 -1.53
N LEU A 23 -10.86 -4.41 -0.30
CA LEU A 23 -10.58 -5.20 0.90
C LEU A 23 -11.85 -5.69 1.58
N GLY A 24 -12.98 -5.61 0.89
CA GLY A 24 -14.21 -6.24 1.34
C GLY A 24 -15.13 -5.44 2.23
N GLY A 25 -14.82 -4.17 2.50
CA GLY A 25 -15.69 -3.31 3.31
C GLY A 25 -16.01 -3.90 4.68
N GLY A 26 -15.06 -4.63 5.26
CA GLY A 26 -15.26 -5.27 6.56
C GLY A 26 -15.56 -6.76 6.47
N LYS A 27 -15.96 -7.24 5.30
CA LYS A 27 -16.19 -8.67 5.08
C LYS A 27 -14.91 -9.32 4.57
N LEU A 28 -14.62 -10.52 5.07
CA LEU A 28 -13.37 -11.15 4.69
C LEU A 28 -13.62 -12.45 3.95
N GLY A 29 -13.74 -12.37 2.63
CA GLY A 29 -13.72 -13.52 1.77
C GLY A 29 -12.29 -13.85 1.38
N GLN A 30 -12.11 -14.88 0.55
CA GLN A 30 -10.77 -15.32 0.15
C GLN A 30 -10.04 -14.24 -0.63
N ALA A 31 -10.71 -13.60 -1.57
CA ALA A 31 -10.09 -12.56 -2.38
C ALA A 31 -9.66 -11.37 -1.51
N GLU A 32 -10.51 -11.01 -0.54
CA GLU A 32 -10.21 -9.91 0.35
C GLU A 32 -9.05 -10.22 1.28
N GLU A 33 -8.94 -11.47 1.74
CA GLU A 33 -7.79 -11.87 2.55
C GLU A 33 -6.49 -11.75 1.76
N VAL A 34 -6.49 -12.20 0.52
CA VAL A 34 -5.31 -12.12 -0.33
C VAL A 34 -4.94 -10.65 -0.56
N SER A 35 -5.92 -9.82 -0.93
CA SER A 35 -5.67 -8.41 -1.21
C SER A 35 -5.14 -7.68 0.02
N THR A 36 -5.72 -7.95 1.18
CA THR A 36 -5.26 -7.35 2.44
C THR A 36 -3.82 -7.76 2.74
N GLY A 37 -3.53 -9.05 2.62
CA GLY A 37 -2.20 -9.56 2.89
C GLY A 37 -1.16 -8.98 1.93
N VAL A 38 -1.48 -8.91 0.65
CA VAL A 38 -0.55 -8.37 -0.33
C VAL A 38 -0.31 -6.87 -0.09
N LEU A 39 -1.39 -6.11 0.10
CA LEU A 39 -1.26 -4.67 0.31
C LEU A 39 -0.38 -4.36 1.52
N PHE A 40 -0.71 -4.96 2.67
CA PHE A 40 0.03 -4.65 3.90
C PHE A 40 1.42 -5.25 3.91
N GLY A 41 1.62 -6.38 3.23
CA GLY A 41 2.96 -6.93 3.04
C GLY A 41 3.84 -5.99 2.24
N LEU A 42 3.30 -5.45 1.14
CA LEU A 42 4.04 -4.50 0.32
C LEU A 42 4.30 -3.18 1.06
N LEU A 43 3.35 -2.75 1.89
CA LEU A 43 3.58 -1.57 2.74
C LEU A 43 4.72 -1.80 3.72
N GLY A 44 4.81 -3.01 4.28
CA GLY A 44 5.91 -3.36 5.16
C GLY A 44 7.24 -3.35 4.44
N ALA A 45 7.26 -3.90 3.22
CA ALA A 45 8.47 -3.90 2.39
C ALA A 45 8.89 -2.48 2.04
N LEU A 46 7.92 -1.62 1.77
CA LEU A 46 8.18 -0.22 1.48
C LEU A 46 8.78 0.49 2.69
N ALA A 47 8.23 0.22 3.87
CA ALA A 47 8.76 0.80 5.11
C ALA A 47 10.20 0.34 5.36
N ARG A 48 10.50 -0.93 5.04
CA ARG A 48 11.86 -1.44 5.15
C ARG A 48 12.80 -0.74 4.17
N ALA A 49 12.32 -0.45 2.97
CA ALA A 49 13.14 0.23 1.97
C ALA A 49 13.56 1.62 2.44
N ASP A 50 12.77 2.22 3.32
CA ASP A 50 13.11 3.50 3.91
C ASP A 50 14.22 3.36 4.97
N SER A 51 14.50 2.17 5.43
CA SER A 51 15.54 1.85 6.43
C SER A 51 15.22 2.32 7.84
N ILE A 52 14.20 3.12 8.00
CA ILE A 52 13.82 3.66 9.32
C ILE A 52 12.34 3.41 9.54
N VAL A 53 12.03 2.48 10.43
CA VAL A 53 10.66 2.26 10.83
C VAL A 53 10.39 3.17 12.02
N THR A 54 9.71 4.26 11.75
CA THR A 54 9.46 5.29 12.76
C THR A 54 8.07 5.13 13.33
N SER A 55 7.82 5.83 14.43
CA SER A 55 6.47 5.88 14.99
C SER A 55 5.49 6.51 14.01
N HIS A 56 5.99 7.38 13.12
CA HIS A 56 5.16 7.99 12.08
C HIS A 56 4.60 6.92 11.13
N GLU A 57 5.45 5.97 10.70
CA GLU A 57 5.01 4.92 9.79
C GLU A 57 4.04 3.97 10.47
N THR A 58 4.28 3.66 11.73
CA THR A 58 3.36 2.84 12.51
C THR A 58 2.01 3.55 12.63
N GLY A 59 2.03 4.86 12.87
CA GLY A 59 0.81 5.65 12.95
C GLY A 59 0.06 5.65 11.63
N LEU A 60 0.79 5.72 10.52
CA LEU A 60 0.17 5.69 9.20
C LEU A 60 -0.57 4.37 8.96
N VAL A 61 0.06 3.25 9.30
CA VAL A 61 -0.56 1.93 9.14
C VAL A 61 -1.79 1.80 10.03
N ASN A 62 -1.68 2.20 11.31
CA ASN A 62 -2.81 2.15 12.22
C ASN A 62 -3.95 3.04 11.75
N GLY A 63 -3.63 4.23 11.27
CA GLY A 63 -4.64 5.13 10.73
C GLY A 63 -5.36 4.53 9.53
N LEU A 64 -4.63 3.87 8.66
CA LEU A 64 -5.23 3.21 7.50
C LEU A 64 -6.14 2.06 7.95
N LEU A 65 -5.68 1.26 8.92
CA LEU A 65 -6.51 0.18 9.45
C LEU A 65 -7.82 0.70 10.02
N ASP A 66 -7.76 1.84 10.70
CA ASP A 66 -8.97 2.45 11.25
C ASP A 66 -9.91 2.92 10.13
N GLU A 67 -9.36 3.52 9.09
CA GLU A 67 -10.19 3.99 7.97
C GLU A 67 -10.83 2.83 7.21
N LEU A 68 -10.12 1.72 7.09
CA LEU A 68 -10.63 0.55 6.38
C LEU A 68 -11.68 -0.21 7.17
N LYS A 69 -11.73 0.01 8.48
CA LYS A 69 -12.71 -0.64 9.37
C LYS A 69 -12.71 -2.15 9.24
N LEU A 70 -11.51 -2.71 9.22
CA LEU A 70 -11.35 -4.16 9.10
C LEU A 70 -11.84 -4.87 10.36
N SER A 71 -12.30 -6.10 10.19
CA SER A 71 -12.63 -6.96 11.32
C SER A 71 -11.37 -7.26 12.13
N THR A 72 -11.53 -7.84 13.33
CA THR A 72 -10.40 -8.23 14.15
C THR A 72 -9.46 -9.15 13.38
N ARG A 73 -10.01 -10.14 12.67
CA ARG A 73 -9.21 -11.04 11.86
C ARG A 73 -8.49 -10.29 10.74
N GLY A 74 -9.17 -9.35 10.09
CA GLY A 74 -8.57 -8.56 9.03
C GLY A 74 -7.41 -7.72 9.54
N ARG A 75 -7.55 -7.12 10.71
CA ARG A 75 -6.48 -6.34 11.32
C ARG A 75 -5.27 -7.22 11.66
N GLU A 76 -5.53 -8.40 12.21
CA GLU A 76 -4.44 -9.33 12.52
C GLU A 76 -3.70 -9.76 11.26
N LEU A 77 -4.44 -10.07 10.22
CA LEU A 77 -3.85 -10.46 8.95
C LEU A 77 -3.02 -9.34 8.34
N ALA A 78 -3.55 -8.12 8.39
CA ALA A 78 -2.84 -6.96 7.86
C ALA A 78 -1.54 -6.69 8.64
N LEU A 79 -1.61 -6.75 9.96
CA LEU A 79 -0.44 -6.47 10.79
C LEU A 79 0.62 -7.56 10.64
N THR A 80 0.20 -8.81 10.55
CA THR A 80 1.13 -9.92 10.33
C THR A 80 1.84 -9.77 8.99
N ALA A 81 1.09 -9.42 7.94
CA ALA A 81 1.66 -9.21 6.62
C ALA A 81 2.63 -8.03 6.61
N PHE A 82 2.24 -6.93 7.25
CA PHE A 82 3.09 -5.76 7.35
C PHE A 82 4.42 -6.10 8.03
N ASP A 83 4.34 -6.85 9.13
CA ASP A 83 5.54 -7.24 9.86
C ASP A 83 6.45 -8.13 9.02
N ARG A 84 5.87 -9.06 8.25
CA ARG A 84 6.65 -9.91 7.34
C ARG A 84 7.40 -9.07 6.31
N GLY A 85 6.71 -8.08 5.73
CA GLY A 85 7.34 -7.20 4.74
C GLY A 85 8.45 -6.39 5.36
N ARG A 86 8.21 -5.86 6.55
CA ARG A 86 9.18 -5.05 7.26
C ARG A 86 10.43 -5.86 7.61
N ARG A 87 10.28 -7.15 7.86
CA ARG A 87 11.40 -8.04 8.19
C ARG A 87 12.08 -8.64 6.97
N ASN A 88 11.68 -8.21 5.78
CA ASN A 88 12.23 -8.74 4.53
C ASN A 88 11.96 -10.24 4.35
N GLU A 89 10.79 -10.67 4.80
CA GLU A 89 10.38 -12.07 4.69
C GLU A 89 9.42 -12.29 3.53
N LEU A 90 9.25 -11.30 2.67
CA LEU A 90 8.38 -11.41 1.51
C LEU A 90 9.20 -11.48 0.23
N ASN A 91 8.70 -12.25 -0.71
CA ASN A 91 9.21 -12.27 -2.07
C ASN A 91 8.22 -11.52 -2.95
N LEU A 92 8.65 -10.46 -3.59
CA LEU A 92 7.74 -9.60 -4.35
C LEU A 92 7.04 -10.37 -5.46
N ALA A 93 7.77 -11.21 -6.18
CA ALA A 93 7.16 -11.99 -7.26
C ALA A 93 6.06 -12.91 -6.73
N ASP A 94 6.32 -13.58 -5.60
CA ASP A 94 5.32 -14.47 -5.00
C ASP A 94 4.09 -13.71 -4.54
N GLU A 95 4.31 -12.54 -3.94
CA GLU A 95 3.17 -11.73 -3.48
C GLU A 95 2.29 -11.29 -4.64
N LEU A 96 2.90 -10.90 -5.74
CA LEU A 96 2.13 -10.50 -6.91
C LEU A 96 1.45 -11.68 -7.58
N ASP A 97 2.10 -12.86 -7.59
CA ASP A 97 1.44 -14.06 -8.10
C ASP A 97 0.18 -14.35 -7.30
N ARG A 98 0.24 -14.21 -5.97
CA ARG A 98 -0.93 -14.39 -5.13
C ARG A 98 -2.02 -13.39 -5.46
N LEU A 99 -1.65 -12.13 -5.64
CA LEU A 99 -2.61 -11.10 -6.02
C LEU A 99 -3.31 -11.45 -7.33
N PHE A 100 -2.54 -11.93 -8.30
CA PHE A 100 -3.09 -12.25 -9.62
C PHE A 100 -4.02 -13.46 -9.60
N THR A 101 -4.02 -14.25 -8.53
CA THR A 101 -5.00 -15.34 -8.42
C THR A 101 -6.41 -14.82 -8.17
N VAL A 102 -6.53 -13.59 -7.63
CA VAL A 102 -7.84 -13.02 -7.31
C VAL A 102 -8.15 -11.76 -8.12
N HIS A 103 -7.11 -11.06 -8.57
CA HIS A 103 -7.28 -9.86 -9.40
C HIS A 103 -6.25 -9.91 -10.52
N ALA A 104 -6.72 -10.02 -11.74
CA ALA A 104 -5.85 -10.20 -12.89
C ALA A 104 -4.86 -9.05 -13.05
N ARG A 105 -3.71 -9.36 -13.65
CA ARG A 105 -2.75 -8.34 -14.03
C ARG A 105 -3.44 -7.35 -14.97
N GLY A 106 -3.23 -6.05 -14.71
CA GLY A 106 -3.87 -5.01 -15.51
C GLY A 106 -5.30 -4.70 -15.11
N SER A 107 -5.84 -5.40 -14.10
CA SER A 107 -7.19 -5.13 -13.64
C SER A 107 -7.26 -3.80 -12.88
N GLU A 108 -8.48 -3.28 -12.75
CA GLU A 108 -8.72 -2.05 -12.00
C GLU A 108 -8.32 -2.23 -10.53
N GLN A 109 -8.57 -3.42 -9.99
CA GLN A 109 -8.24 -3.71 -8.59
C GLN A 109 -6.73 -3.67 -8.37
N ALA A 110 -5.96 -4.28 -9.27
CA ALA A 110 -4.50 -4.24 -9.17
C ALA A 110 -3.99 -2.80 -9.32
N ALA A 111 -4.58 -2.03 -10.22
CA ALA A 111 -4.20 -0.64 -10.43
C ALA A 111 -4.50 0.19 -9.17
N ARG A 112 -5.61 -0.07 -8.52
CA ARG A 112 -6.01 0.63 -7.31
C ARG A 112 -5.04 0.34 -6.18
N LEU A 113 -4.62 -0.90 -6.05
CA LEU A 113 -3.65 -1.29 -5.04
C LEU A 113 -2.31 -0.59 -5.28
N PHE A 114 -1.84 -0.59 -6.52
CA PHE A 114 -0.60 0.07 -6.88
C PHE A 114 -0.67 1.57 -6.60
N ASP A 115 -1.75 2.22 -7.03
CA ASP A 115 -1.95 3.65 -6.80
C ASP A 115 -1.90 3.98 -5.31
N SER A 116 -2.52 3.13 -4.50
CA SER A 116 -2.54 3.31 -3.06
C SER A 116 -1.15 3.25 -2.46
N LEU A 117 -0.33 2.30 -2.92
CA LEU A 117 1.04 2.18 -2.43
C LEU A 117 1.86 3.42 -2.76
N VAL A 118 1.70 3.95 -3.99
CA VAL A 118 2.42 5.15 -4.38
C VAL A 118 1.99 6.34 -3.51
N ARG A 119 0.68 6.51 -3.32
CA ARG A 119 0.18 7.61 -2.50
C ARG A 119 0.68 7.55 -1.07
N LEU A 120 0.70 6.35 -0.51
CA LEU A 120 1.19 6.17 0.87
C LEU A 120 2.69 6.43 0.95
N ALA A 121 3.43 6.03 -0.08
CA ALA A 121 4.88 6.25 -0.10
C ALA A 121 5.25 7.72 -0.08
N VAL A 122 4.44 8.58 -0.72
CA VAL A 122 4.73 10.01 -0.78
C VAL A 122 3.93 10.83 0.22
N ALA A 123 3.21 10.17 1.13
CA ALA A 123 2.33 10.87 2.05
C ALA A 123 3.08 11.84 2.97
N ASP A 124 4.35 11.58 3.25
CA ASP A 124 5.16 12.45 4.10
C ASP A 124 5.89 13.53 3.31
N GLY A 125 5.64 13.61 2.01
CA GLY A 125 6.21 14.66 1.17
C GLY A 125 7.52 14.31 0.52
N ARG A 126 8.06 13.12 0.75
CA ARG A 126 9.28 12.70 0.08
C ARG A 126 9.33 11.23 -0.19
N ILE A 127 10.15 10.88 -1.17
CA ILE A 127 10.39 9.49 -1.48
C ILE A 127 11.90 9.26 -1.51
N ARG A 128 12.33 8.22 -0.82
CA ARG A 128 13.76 7.92 -0.73
C ARG A 128 14.18 7.03 -1.89
N PRO A 129 15.49 7.01 -2.23
CA PRO A 129 15.94 6.22 -3.38
C PRO A 129 15.55 4.75 -3.32
N ARG A 130 15.63 4.10 -2.16
CA ARG A 130 15.26 2.70 -2.04
C ARG A 130 13.77 2.47 -2.21
N GLU A 131 12.97 3.43 -1.73
CA GLU A 131 11.53 3.37 -1.96
C GLU A 131 11.22 3.48 -3.43
N ARG A 132 11.89 4.38 -4.12
CA ARG A 132 11.71 4.54 -5.56
C ARG A 132 12.10 3.28 -6.31
N GLU A 133 13.22 2.65 -5.92
CA GLU A 133 13.64 1.40 -6.54
C GLU A 133 12.60 0.32 -6.35
N PHE A 134 12.07 0.21 -5.14
CA PHE A 134 11.03 -0.77 -4.86
C PHE A 134 9.79 -0.53 -5.72
N LEU A 135 9.36 0.72 -5.80
CA LEU A 135 8.18 1.06 -6.60
C LEU A 135 8.43 0.86 -8.09
N ASN A 136 9.65 1.10 -8.56
CA ASN A 136 10.00 0.83 -9.95
C ASN A 136 9.89 -0.66 -10.25
N GLU A 137 10.43 -1.50 -9.39
CA GLU A 137 10.35 -2.94 -9.58
C GLU A 137 8.89 -3.40 -9.56
N LEU A 138 8.11 -2.87 -8.63
CA LEU A 138 6.69 -3.17 -8.54
C LEU A 138 5.96 -2.78 -9.82
N THR A 139 6.25 -1.59 -10.33
CA THR A 139 5.65 -1.09 -11.58
C THR A 139 5.88 -2.08 -12.72
N LEU A 140 7.11 -2.51 -12.88
CA LEU A 140 7.47 -3.41 -13.97
C LEU A 140 6.85 -4.78 -13.80
N ARG A 141 6.83 -5.30 -12.58
CA ARG A 141 6.24 -6.62 -12.32
C ARG A 141 4.74 -6.63 -12.50
N LEU A 142 4.09 -5.49 -12.28
CA LEU A 142 2.66 -5.36 -12.54
C LEU A 142 2.36 -5.20 -14.03
N GLY A 143 3.40 -5.00 -14.85
CA GLY A 143 3.23 -4.87 -16.29
C GLY A 143 2.93 -3.47 -16.76
N TYR A 144 3.20 -2.47 -15.92
CA TYR A 144 2.95 -1.08 -16.28
C TYR A 144 4.18 -0.44 -16.92
N ASP A 145 3.94 0.61 -17.69
CA ASP A 145 4.99 1.43 -18.26
C ASP A 145 5.75 2.13 -17.11
N PRO A 146 7.09 2.15 -17.16
CA PRO A 146 7.86 2.87 -16.13
C PRO A 146 7.44 4.33 -15.98
N GLY A 147 7.00 4.97 -17.07
CA GLY A 147 6.54 6.35 -17.02
C GLY A 147 5.33 6.56 -16.13
N LEU A 148 4.54 5.50 -15.92
CA LEU A 148 3.37 5.61 -15.05
C LEU A 148 3.75 5.98 -13.63
N LEU A 149 4.82 5.39 -13.12
CA LEU A 149 5.27 5.72 -11.76
C LEU A 149 5.69 7.18 -11.66
N GLU A 150 6.45 7.67 -12.64
CA GLU A 150 6.88 9.06 -12.62
C GLU A 150 5.68 10.01 -12.67
N ASP A 151 4.69 9.69 -13.47
CA ASP A 151 3.48 10.52 -13.54
C ASP A 151 2.75 10.55 -12.21
N LYS A 152 2.65 9.41 -11.54
CA LYS A 152 1.99 9.35 -10.24
C LYS A 152 2.78 10.10 -9.17
N LEU A 153 4.10 9.98 -9.19
CA LEU A 153 4.95 10.69 -8.24
C LEU A 153 4.81 12.20 -8.40
N LYS A 154 4.73 12.67 -9.63
CA LYS A 154 4.49 14.10 -9.88
C LYS A 154 3.12 14.53 -9.40
N ARG A 155 2.11 13.69 -9.62
CA ARG A 155 0.74 14.02 -9.26
C ARG A 155 0.53 14.08 -7.76
N TYR A 156 1.10 13.14 -7.03
CA TYR A 156 0.84 13.00 -5.60
C TYR A 156 1.94 13.62 -4.74
N GLY A 157 3.18 13.57 -5.20
CA GLY A 157 4.29 13.99 -4.39
C GLY A 157 4.70 15.40 -4.61
N SER A 158 4.53 15.83 -5.75
CA SER A 158 4.88 16.92 -6.13
C SER A 158 5.47 17.94 -5.56
N THR A 159 6.01 18.24 -5.50
CA THR A 159 6.36 19.16 -5.55
C THR A 159 7.17 19.58 -5.78
#